data_7375b7eb03c88555ed5e30704ef8ceec
#
_entry.id   7375b7eb03c88555ed5e30704ef8ceec
#
_cell.length_a   1.000
_cell.length_b   1.000
_cell.length_c   1.000
_cell.angle_alpha   90.00
_cell.angle_beta   90.00
_cell.angle_gamma   90.00
#
_symmetry.space_group_name_H-M   'P 1'
#
loop_
_entity.id
_entity.type
_entity.pdbx_description
1 polymer ?
#
loop_
_entity_poly.entity_id
_entity_poly.type
_entity_poly.pdbx_seq_one_letter_code
_entity_poly.pdbx_strand_id
1 'polypeptide(L)'
;MLGAALILPLGPQNAFVMNQGIRRQYHLMTALLCTLSDVALICAGVFGGSALLMQSPWLLALVTWGGVLFLLWYGFGALKTAFARDIDLENAEALRQGRGQIIATMLAVTWLNPHVYLDTFVVLGSLGGQLAEMPKRWFALGTISASFLWFFSLALLAAWLAPRLRTATAQRVINSLVGLVMWFIALKLAVEGVNHLQGLFS
;
A
#
# COMPACT_ATOMS: atom_id res chain seq x y z
N MET A 1 17.18 -8.65 7.86
CA MET A 1 17.38 -7.82 6.67
C MET A 1 16.44 -8.14 5.51
N LEU A 2 16.10 -9.40 5.23
CA LEU A 2 15.16 -9.79 4.15
C LEU A 2 13.75 -9.18 4.31
N GLY A 3 13.18 -9.14 5.53
CA GLY A 3 11.87 -8.54 5.76
C GLY A 3 11.81 -7.03 5.44
N ALA A 4 12.91 -6.29 5.64
CA ALA A 4 12.98 -4.88 5.29
C ALA A 4 13.03 -4.69 3.75
N ALA A 5 13.68 -5.58 3.01
CA ALA A 5 13.77 -5.51 1.55
C ALA A 5 12.42 -5.73 0.85
N LEU A 6 11.48 -6.43 1.49
CA LEU A 6 10.12 -6.66 0.97
C LEU A 6 9.17 -5.48 1.23
N ILE A 7 9.48 -4.65 2.23
CA ILE A 7 8.67 -3.46 2.58
C ILE A 7 9.07 -2.24 1.74
N LEU A 8 10.27 -2.23 1.19
CA LEU A 8 10.85 -1.14 0.40
C LEU A 8 10.24 -0.87 -1.00
N PRO A 9 9.60 -1.82 -1.73
CA PRO A 9 9.02 -1.49 -3.02
C PRO A 9 8.01 -0.35 -2.87
N LEU A 10 8.16 0.68 -3.71
CA LEU A 10 7.24 1.83 -3.79
C LEU A 10 5.86 1.35 -4.28
N GLY A 11 5.09 0.75 -3.40
CA GLY A 11 3.72 0.31 -3.65
C GLY A 11 2.70 1.44 -3.44
N PRO A 12 1.42 1.16 -3.74
CA PRO A 12 0.32 2.11 -3.54
C PRO A 12 0.25 2.65 -2.11
N GLN A 13 0.54 1.83 -1.13
CA GLN A 13 0.56 2.14 0.29
C GLN A 13 1.61 3.21 0.62
N ASN A 14 2.85 3.05 0.13
CA ASN A 14 3.92 4.03 0.32
C ASN A 14 3.60 5.37 -0.34
N ALA A 15 3.05 5.35 -1.57
CA ALA A 15 2.63 6.55 -2.28
C ALA A 15 1.54 7.31 -1.51
N PHE A 16 0.59 6.58 -0.91
CA PHE A 16 -0.49 7.19 -0.11
C PHE A 16 0.06 7.82 1.18
N VAL A 17 0.91 7.11 1.94
CA VAL A 17 1.56 7.64 3.17
C VAL A 17 2.37 8.89 2.85
N MET A 18 3.16 8.85 1.77
CA MET A 18 3.96 10.00 1.33
C MET A 18 3.07 11.20 0.99
N ASN A 19 1.98 10.99 0.26
CA ASN A 19 1.03 12.07 -0.08
C ASN A 19 0.40 12.68 1.16
N GLN A 20 -0.02 11.88 2.14
CA GLN A 20 -0.55 12.38 3.41
C GLN A 20 0.52 13.14 4.23
N GLY A 21 1.78 12.69 4.17
CA GLY A 21 2.92 13.39 4.77
C GLY A 21 3.13 14.77 4.15
N ILE A 22 3.17 14.87 2.81
CA ILE A 22 3.35 16.14 2.08
C ILE A 22 2.19 17.10 2.38
N ARG A 23 0.97 16.61 2.48
CA ARG A 23 -0.20 17.39 2.86
C ARG A 23 -0.25 17.73 4.35
N ARG A 24 0.60 17.11 5.16
CA ARG A 24 0.59 17.15 6.63
C ARG A 24 -0.80 16.83 7.22
N GLN A 25 -1.55 15.97 6.53
CA GLN A 25 -2.91 15.62 6.89
C GLN A 25 -2.96 14.18 7.39
N TYR A 26 -3.19 13.97 8.67
CA TYR A 26 -3.32 12.65 9.31
C TYR A 26 -2.18 11.65 8.97
N HIS A 27 -0.98 12.15 8.62
CA HIS A 27 0.15 11.32 8.16
C HIS A 27 0.60 10.29 9.21
N LEU A 28 0.62 10.66 10.50
CA LEU A 28 0.94 9.71 11.57
C LEU A 28 -0.15 8.65 11.75
N MET A 29 -1.42 9.03 11.62
CA MET A 29 -2.53 8.08 11.64
C MET A 29 -2.44 7.11 10.46
N THR A 30 -2.09 7.61 9.28
CA THR A 30 -1.90 6.77 8.09
C THR A 30 -0.74 5.79 8.29
N ALA A 31 0.41 6.25 8.81
CA ALA A 31 1.54 5.39 9.14
C ALA A 31 1.15 4.30 10.16
N LEU A 32 0.38 4.68 11.19
CA LEU A 32 -0.10 3.73 12.19
C LEU A 32 -1.03 2.68 11.57
N LEU A 33 -1.97 3.08 10.71
CA LEU A 33 -2.89 2.15 10.04
C LEU A 33 -2.14 1.18 9.13
N CYS A 34 -1.11 1.65 8.40
CA CYS A 34 -0.24 0.78 7.61
C CYS A 34 0.44 -0.26 8.50
N THR A 35 1.08 0.20 9.57
CA THR A 35 1.79 -0.69 10.51
C THR A 35 0.84 -1.70 11.16
N LEU A 36 -0.35 -1.28 11.58
CA LEU A 36 -1.34 -2.19 12.18
C LEU A 36 -1.84 -3.23 11.16
N SER A 37 -2.05 -2.84 9.91
CA SER A 37 -2.38 -3.76 8.82
C SER A 37 -1.26 -4.76 8.58
N ASP A 38 -0.01 -4.29 8.55
CA ASP A 38 1.16 -5.16 8.39
C ASP A 38 1.31 -6.13 9.58
N VAL A 39 1.09 -5.67 10.82
CA VAL A 39 1.08 -6.55 11.99
C VAL A 39 0.09 -7.69 11.81
N ALA A 40 -1.14 -7.39 11.39
CA ALA A 40 -2.16 -8.40 11.17
C ALA A 40 -1.76 -9.39 10.06
N LEU A 41 -1.25 -8.87 8.93
CA LEU A 41 -0.86 -9.67 7.79
C LEU A 41 0.40 -10.50 8.06
N ILE A 42 1.43 -9.92 8.70
CA ILE A 42 2.66 -10.61 9.08
C ILE A 42 2.36 -11.73 10.07
N CYS A 43 1.56 -11.44 11.10
CA CYS A 43 1.15 -12.47 12.06
C CYS A 43 0.36 -13.59 11.36
N ALA A 44 -0.59 -13.26 10.50
CA ALA A 44 -1.33 -14.25 9.74
C ALA A 44 -0.41 -15.07 8.82
N GLY A 45 0.53 -14.43 8.12
CA GLY A 45 1.48 -15.11 7.23
C GLY A 45 2.44 -16.03 7.99
N VAL A 46 3.15 -15.49 8.97
CA VAL A 46 4.22 -16.21 9.70
C VAL A 46 3.69 -17.33 10.58
N PHE A 47 2.52 -17.17 11.21
CA PHE A 47 1.93 -18.15 12.13
C PHE A 47 0.90 -19.09 11.50
N GLY A 48 0.80 -19.13 10.17
CA GLY A 48 0.07 -20.17 9.44
C GLY A 48 -1.38 -19.85 9.08
N GLY A 49 -1.86 -18.61 9.27
CA GLY A 49 -3.18 -18.18 8.80
C GLY A 49 -3.31 -18.07 7.27
N SER A 50 -2.19 -18.21 6.55
CA SER A 50 -2.08 -18.10 5.10
C SER A 50 -2.84 -19.19 4.33
N ALA A 51 -2.96 -20.38 4.92
CA ALA A 51 -3.59 -21.54 4.24
C ALA A 51 -5.06 -21.29 3.85
N LEU A 52 -5.81 -20.55 4.67
CA LEU A 52 -7.23 -20.28 4.43
C LEU A 52 -7.50 -19.35 3.24
N LEU A 53 -6.66 -18.29 3.07
CA LEU A 53 -6.81 -17.33 1.98
C LEU A 53 -6.32 -17.87 0.64
N MET A 54 -5.27 -18.70 0.66
CA MET A 54 -4.68 -19.30 -0.54
C MET A 54 -5.53 -20.49 -1.08
N GLN A 55 -6.42 -21.06 -0.27
CA GLN A 55 -7.29 -22.17 -0.66
C GLN A 55 -8.55 -21.74 -1.43
N SER A 56 -8.86 -20.45 -1.51
CA SER A 56 -10.05 -19.97 -2.23
C SER A 56 -9.68 -19.16 -3.47
N PRO A 57 -9.62 -19.79 -4.67
CA PRO A 57 -9.31 -19.10 -5.92
C PRO A 57 -10.26 -17.92 -6.22
N TRP A 58 -11.54 -18.06 -5.83
CA TRP A 58 -12.56 -17.01 -6.01
C TRP A 58 -12.30 -15.79 -5.13
N LEU A 59 -11.85 -16.00 -3.89
CA LEU A 59 -11.51 -14.88 -2.99
C LEU A 59 -10.31 -14.12 -3.52
N LEU A 60 -9.29 -14.85 -4.01
CA LEU A 60 -8.11 -14.24 -4.61
C LEU A 60 -8.49 -13.45 -5.88
N ALA A 61 -9.35 -14.00 -6.74
CA ALA A 61 -9.85 -13.32 -7.92
C ALA A 61 -10.61 -12.03 -7.56
N LEU A 62 -11.50 -12.08 -6.55
CA LEU A 62 -12.28 -10.94 -6.10
C LEU A 62 -11.37 -9.82 -5.56
N VAL A 63 -10.38 -10.16 -4.74
CA VAL A 63 -9.40 -9.20 -4.20
C VAL A 63 -8.56 -8.59 -5.33
N THR A 64 -8.09 -9.41 -6.29
CA THR A 64 -7.29 -8.96 -7.43
C THR A 64 -8.07 -7.96 -8.28
N TRP A 65 -9.27 -8.30 -8.72
CA TRP A 65 -10.07 -7.44 -9.59
C TRP A 65 -10.62 -6.22 -8.85
N GLY A 66 -10.99 -6.36 -7.57
CA GLY A 66 -11.33 -5.23 -6.71
C GLY A 66 -10.16 -4.26 -6.55
N GLY A 67 -8.94 -4.78 -6.40
CA GLY A 67 -7.70 -4.01 -6.37
C GLY A 67 -7.42 -3.29 -7.67
N VAL A 68 -7.56 -3.97 -8.82
CA VAL A 68 -7.39 -3.36 -10.15
C VAL A 68 -8.33 -2.17 -10.33
N LEU A 69 -9.62 -2.35 -10.08
CA LEU A 69 -10.62 -1.29 -10.22
C LEU A 69 -10.33 -0.12 -9.28
N PHE A 70 -9.97 -0.40 -8.03
CA PHE A 70 -9.63 0.63 -7.06
C PHE A 70 -8.37 1.42 -7.48
N LEU A 71 -7.31 0.75 -7.92
CA LEU A 71 -6.06 1.40 -8.33
C LEU A 71 -6.25 2.23 -9.59
N LEU A 72 -7.05 1.76 -10.55
CA LEU A 72 -7.40 2.54 -11.74
C LEU A 72 -8.18 3.81 -11.37
N TRP A 73 -9.18 3.69 -10.49
CA TRP A 73 -9.97 4.82 -10.02
C TRP A 73 -9.12 5.82 -9.22
N TYR A 74 -8.29 5.35 -8.31
CA TYR A 74 -7.41 6.21 -7.51
C TYR A 74 -6.35 6.89 -8.37
N GLY A 75 -5.72 6.14 -9.29
CA GLY A 75 -4.73 6.65 -10.24
C GLY A 75 -5.33 7.70 -11.18
N PHE A 76 -6.56 7.49 -11.66
CA PHE A 76 -7.28 8.48 -12.45
C PHE A 76 -7.51 9.78 -11.67
N GLY A 77 -7.92 9.69 -10.42
CA GLY A 77 -8.09 10.85 -9.53
C GLY A 77 -6.79 11.65 -9.34
N ALA A 78 -5.67 10.94 -9.16
CA ALA A 78 -4.35 11.55 -9.04
C ALA A 78 -3.93 12.26 -10.34
N LEU A 79 -4.09 11.60 -11.50
CA LEU A 79 -3.78 12.21 -12.81
C LEU A 79 -4.68 13.40 -13.10
N LYS A 80 -5.98 13.30 -12.84
CA LYS A 80 -6.90 14.43 -12.98
C LYS A 80 -6.44 15.65 -12.19
N THR A 81 -5.97 15.44 -10.95
CA THR A 81 -5.44 16.52 -10.12
C THR A 81 -4.13 17.07 -10.70
N ALA A 82 -3.26 16.23 -11.26
CA ALA A 82 -2.00 16.65 -11.85
C ALA A 82 -2.19 17.57 -13.08
N PHE A 83 -3.24 17.30 -13.89
CA PHE A 83 -3.53 18.04 -15.12
C PHE A 83 -4.57 19.15 -14.93
N ALA A 84 -5.06 19.39 -13.71
CA ALA A 84 -5.96 20.50 -13.44
C ALA A 84 -5.26 21.84 -13.75
N ARG A 85 -5.96 22.75 -14.46
CA ARG A 85 -5.42 24.04 -14.90
C ARG A 85 -5.05 24.96 -13.74
N ASP A 86 -5.86 24.95 -12.69
CA ASP A 86 -5.61 25.68 -11.45
C ASP A 86 -5.45 24.66 -10.31
N ILE A 87 -4.17 24.43 -9.92
CA ILE A 87 -3.91 23.85 -8.62
C ILE A 87 -4.00 25.03 -7.65
N ASP A 88 -5.23 25.36 -7.29
CA ASP A 88 -5.54 26.40 -6.32
C ASP A 88 -5.07 25.88 -4.96
N LEU A 89 -3.87 26.32 -4.55
CA LEU A 89 -3.25 25.90 -3.28
C LEU A 89 -4.06 26.38 -2.07
N GLU A 90 -4.87 27.44 -2.22
CA GLU A 90 -5.79 27.93 -1.20
C GLU A 90 -7.02 27.00 -1.09
N ASN A 91 -7.54 26.49 -2.20
CA ASN A 91 -8.59 25.48 -2.19
C ASN A 91 -8.11 24.06 -1.86
N ALA A 92 -6.80 23.79 -1.88
CA ALA A 92 -6.26 22.52 -1.37
C ALA A 92 -6.54 22.31 0.13
N GLU A 93 -6.76 23.39 0.91
CA GLU A 93 -7.27 23.31 2.27
C GLU A 93 -8.76 22.95 2.33
N ALA A 94 -9.56 23.40 1.37
CA ALA A 94 -10.98 23.05 1.26
C ALA A 94 -11.22 21.59 0.81
N LEU A 95 -10.24 20.96 0.14
CA LEU A 95 -10.24 19.55 -0.25
C LEU A 95 -9.62 18.64 0.83
N ARG A 96 -9.63 19.06 2.09
CA ARG A 96 -9.21 18.17 3.19
C ARG A 96 -10.13 16.96 3.22
N GLN A 97 -9.55 15.81 2.92
CA GLN A 97 -10.26 14.53 3.03
C GLN A 97 -10.69 14.33 4.48
N GLY A 98 -11.94 13.94 4.66
CA GLY A 98 -12.42 13.58 5.99
C GLY A 98 -11.62 12.42 6.57
N ARG A 99 -11.46 12.38 7.89
CA ARG A 99 -10.73 11.32 8.60
C ARG A 99 -11.19 9.91 8.19
N GLY A 100 -12.51 9.72 8.07
CA GLY A 100 -13.10 8.44 7.65
C GLY A 100 -12.71 8.07 6.21
N GLN A 101 -12.65 9.04 5.30
CA GLN A 101 -12.23 8.80 3.91
C GLN A 101 -10.76 8.39 3.83
N ILE A 102 -9.88 8.99 4.62
CA ILE A 102 -8.46 8.62 4.68
C ILE A 102 -8.31 7.19 5.21
N ILE A 103 -9.04 6.84 6.28
CA ILE A 103 -9.04 5.48 6.83
C ILE A 103 -9.52 4.47 5.78
N ALA A 104 -10.67 4.74 5.15
CA ALA A 104 -11.24 3.85 4.14
C ALA A 104 -10.30 3.68 2.93
N THR A 105 -9.71 4.77 2.44
CA THR A 105 -8.75 4.73 1.33
C THR A 105 -7.51 3.94 1.71
N MET A 106 -6.97 4.16 2.92
CA MET A 106 -5.79 3.45 3.39
C MET A 106 -6.03 1.94 3.51
N LEU A 107 -7.15 1.56 4.09
CA LEU A 107 -7.55 0.15 4.18
C LEU A 107 -7.73 -0.45 2.78
N ALA A 108 -8.40 0.26 1.87
CA ALA A 108 -8.57 -0.21 0.50
C ALA A 108 -7.23 -0.39 -0.23
N VAL A 109 -6.31 0.59 -0.14
CA VAL A 109 -4.97 0.52 -0.74
C VAL A 109 -4.18 -0.67 -0.22
N THR A 110 -4.33 -1.03 1.05
CA THR A 110 -3.62 -2.13 1.68
C THR A 110 -4.30 -3.48 1.38
N TRP A 111 -5.58 -3.60 1.72
CA TRP A 111 -6.29 -4.88 1.75
C TRP A 111 -6.85 -5.31 0.37
N LEU A 112 -7.00 -4.40 -0.59
CA LEU A 112 -7.34 -4.73 -1.97
C LEU A 112 -6.10 -4.90 -2.86
N ASN A 113 -4.90 -4.89 -2.30
CA ASN A 113 -3.66 -5.11 -3.03
C ASN A 113 -3.23 -6.58 -2.90
N PRO A 114 -3.38 -7.42 -3.93
CA PRO A 114 -3.01 -8.83 -3.84
C PRO A 114 -1.51 -9.06 -3.65
N HIS A 115 -0.64 -8.12 -4.06
CA HIS A 115 0.80 -8.23 -3.78
C HIS A 115 1.11 -8.29 -2.29
N VAL A 116 0.34 -7.59 -1.45
CA VAL A 116 0.53 -7.61 0.00
C VAL A 116 0.34 -9.04 0.54
N TYR A 117 -0.62 -9.77 0.00
CA TYR A 117 -0.86 -11.17 0.39
C TYR A 117 0.24 -12.10 -0.10
N LEU A 118 0.73 -11.90 -1.35
CA LEU A 118 1.84 -12.68 -1.89
C LEU A 118 3.10 -12.45 -1.05
N ASP A 119 3.46 -11.22 -0.79
CA ASP A 119 4.65 -10.87 -0.02
C ASP A 119 4.56 -11.40 1.43
N THR A 120 3.39 -11.25 2.07
CA THR A 120 3.23 -11.63 3.48
C THR A 120 2.98 -13.12 3.65
N PHE A 121 2.14 -13.73 2.83
CA PHE A 121 1.73 -15.12 3.03
C PHE A 121 2.66 -16.09 2.31
N VAL A 122 3.06 -15.78 1.06
CA VAL A 122 3.95 -16.67 0.32
C VAL A 122 5.39 -16.47 0.77
N VAL A 123 5.90 -15.23 0.73
CA VAL A 123 7.32 -14.98 1.03
C VAL A 123 7.59 -15.04 2.54
N LEU A 124 6.95 -14.17 3.34
CA LEU A 124 7.20 -14.16 4.79
C LEU A 124 6.68 -15.43 5.46
N GLY A 125 5.54 -15.96 5.01
CA GLY A 125 4.96 -17.20 5.54
C GLY A 125 5.83 -18.42 5.26
N SER A 126 6.42 -18.56 4.05
CA SER A 126 7.34 -19.64 3.73
C SER A 126 8.65 -19.55 4.51
N LEU A 127 9.21 -18.35 4.65
CA LEU A 127 10.42 -18.13 5.47
C LEU A 127 10.15 -18.38 6.95
N GLY A 128 9.07 -17.83 7.48
CA GLY A 128 8.68 -18.00 8.88
C GLY A 128 8.31 -19.45 9.21
N GLY A 129 7.67 -20.15 8.27
CA GLY A 129 7.27 -21.56 8.44
C GLY A 129 8.43 -22.54 8.57
N GLN A 130 9.60 -22.19 8.01
CA GLN A 130 10.82 -23.00 8.12
C GLN A 130 11.59 -22.78 9.43
N LEU A 131 11.21 -21.79 10.23
CA LEU A 131 11.87 -21.44 11.46
C LEU A 131 11.27 -22.20 12.65
N ALA A 132 12.12 -22.59 13.62
CA ALA A 132 11.68 -23.05 14.92
C ALA A 132 10.93 -21.92 15.66
N GLU A 133 10.13 -22.28 16.70
CA GLU A 133 9.22 -21.35 17.37
C GLU A 133 9.87 -20.06 17.88
N MET A 134 11.03 -20.14 18.52
CA MET A 134 11.71 -18.94 19.05
C MET A 134 12.28 -18.03 17.95
N PRO A 135 13.06 -18.52 16.95
CA PRO A 135 13.47 -17.72 15.79
C PRO A 135 12.29 -17.14 15.01
N LYS A 136 11.17 -17.86 14.87
CA LYS A 136 9.95 -17.39 14.20
C LYS A 136 9.37 -16.13 14.85
N ARG A 137 9.29 -16.11 16.18
CA ARG A 137 8.83 -14.94 16.94
C ARG A 137 9.74 -13.73 16.73
N TRP A 138 11.06 -13.94 16.79
CA TRP A 138 12.03 -12.86 16.54
C TRP A 138 11.98 -12.36 15.09
N PHE A 139 11.74 -13.26 14.14
CA PHE A 139 11.55 -12.90 12.74
C PHE A 139 10.30 -12.02 12.54
N ALA A 140 9.16 -12.40 13.13
CA ALA A 140 7.93 -11.61 13.08
C ALA A 140 8.11 -10.24 13.73
N LEU A 141 8.70 -10.18 14.94
CA LEU A 141 8.99 -8.92 15.64
C LEU A 141 9.94 -8.02 14.84
N GLY A 142 10.97 -8.58 14.22
CA GLY A 142 11.89 -7.83 13.37
C GLY A 142 11.22 -7.25 12.14
N THR A 143 10.34 -8.02 11.48
CA THR A 143 9.57 -7.57 10.32
C THR A 143 8.56 -6.49 10.70
N ILE A 144 7.83 -6.65 11.81
CA ILE A 144 6.90 -5.65 12.34
C ILE A 144 7.65 -4.35 12.70
N SER A 145 8.80 -4.46 13.36
CA SER A 145 9.62 -3.29 13.72
C SER A 145 10.12 -2.56 12.47
N ALA A 146 10.50 -3.30 11.42
CA ALA A 146 10.90 -2.72 10.15
C ALA A 146 9.75 -1.96 9.47
N SER A 147 8.53 -2.52 9.45
CA SER A 147 7.33 -1.86 8.94
C SER A 147 7.03 -0.57 9.71
N PHE A 148 7.06 -0.63 11.04
CA PHE A 148 6.88 0.54 11.89
C PHE A 148 7.88 1.65 11.56
N LEU A 149 9.17 1.33 11.58
CA LEU A 149 10.24 2.28 11.29
C LEU A 149 10.08 2.87 9.88
N TRP A 150 9.74 2.03 8.90
CA TRP A 150 9.57 2.46 7.52
C TRP A 150 8.43 3.47 7.36
N PHE A 151 7.20 3.12 7.76
CA PHE A 151 6.05 3.99 7.55
C PHE A 151 6.10 5.29 8.35
N PHE A 152 6.58 5.23 9.58
CA PHE A 152 6.75 6.44 10.38
C PHE A 152 7.88 7.32 9.83
N SER A 153 9.00 6.75 9.39
CA SER A 153 10.07 7.50 8.74
C SER A 153 9.59 8.15 7.44
N LEU A 154 8.86 7.41 6.62
CA LEU A 154 8.30 7.91 5.37
C LEU A 154 7.32 9.06 5.61
N ALA A 155 6.40 8.91 6.56
CA ALA A 155 5.42 9.93 6.91
C ALA A 155 6.07 11.21 7.45
N LEU A 156 7.03 11.07 8.35
CA LEU A 156 7.75 12.19 8.96
C LEU A 156 8.66 12.89 7.95
N LEU A 157 9.40 12.14 7.14
CA LEU A 157 10.27 12.67 6.10
C LEU A 157 9.45 13.44 5.06
N ALA A 158 8.32 12.88 4.61
CA ALA A 158 7.42 13.55 3.68
C ALA A 158 6.83 14.84 4.29
N ALA A 159 6.45 14.80 5.57
CA ALA A 159 5.95 15.98 6.28
C ALA A 159 7.04 17.05 6.51
N TRP A 160 8.28 16.64 6.71
CA TRP A 160 9.42 17.54 6.82
C TRP A 160 9.74 18.21 5.48
N LEU A 161 9.70 17.46 4.38
CA LEU A 161 9.91 17.96 3.02
C LEU A 161 8.70 18.76 2.49
N ALA A 162 7.54 18.70 3.14
CA ALA A 162 6.30 19.33 2.70
C ALA A 162 6.45 20.83 2.28
N PRO A 163 7.20 21.69 3.00
CA PRO A 163 7.35 23.10 2.58
C PRO A 163 7.96 23.25 1.18
N ARG A 164 8.87 22.33 0.80
CA ARG A 164 9.52 22.32 -0.52
C ARG A 164 8.67 21.65 -1.59
N LEU A 165 7.77 20.73 -1.20
CA LEU A 165 6.96 19.91 -2.10
C LEU A 165 5.53 20.43 -2.30
N ARG A 166 5.15 21.55 -1.64
CA ARG A 166 3.84 22.19 -1.78
C ARG A 166 3.71 23.16 -2.95
N THR A 167 4.74 23.29 -3.79
CA THR A 167 4.66 24.10 -5.01
C THR A 167 3.73 23.42 -6.04
N ALA A 168 3.03 24.21 -6.87
CA ALA A 168 2.14 23.68 -7.90
C ALA A 168 2.86 22.68 -8.83
N THR A 169 4.10 22.99 -9.19
CA THR A 169 4.94 22.10 -10.02
C THR A 169 5.26 20.79 -9.31
N ALA A 170 5.69 20.84 -8.05
CA ALA A 170 5.97 19.63 -7.28
C ALA A 170 4.72 18.77 -7.09
N GLN A 171 3.56 19.38 -6.80
CA GLN A 171 2.28 18.67 -6.67
C GLN A 171 1.85 18.01 -7.99
N ARG A 172 2.05 18.67 -9.14
CA ARG A 172 1.82 18.06 -10.46
C ARG A 172 2.71 16.84 -10.67
N VAL A 173 4.00 16.96 -10.42
CA VAL A 173 4.95 15.85 -10.56
C VAL A 173 4.57 14.69 -9.64
N ILE A 174 4.29 14.96 -8.36
CA ILE A 174 3.94 13.94 -7.37
C ILE A 174 2.63 13.23 -7.78
N ASN A 175 1.57 13.98 -8.12
CA ASN A 175 0.30 13.39 -8.52
C ASN A 175 0.41 12.60 -9.84
N SER A 176 1.25 13.07 -10.79
CA SER A 176 1.55 12.31 -12.02
C SER A 176 2.27 11.01 -11.70
N LEU A 177 3.30 11.04 -10.87
CA LEU A 177 4.03 9.84 -10.46
C LEU A 177 3.13 8.85 -9.72
N VAL A 178 2.34 9.34 -8.76
CA VAL A 178 1.36 8.50 -8.04
C VAL A 178 0.39 7.86 -9.01
N GLY A 179 -0.22 8.63 -9.92
CA GLY A 179 -1.17 8.12 -10.89
C GLY A 179 -0.56 7.08 -11.82
N LEU A 180 0.65 7.33 -12.34
CA LEU A 180 1.37 6.39 -13.22
C LEU A 180 1.74 5.10 -12.49
N VAL A 181 2.25 5.19 -11.26
CA VAL A 181 2.58 4.01 -10.44
C VAL A 181 1.33 3.18 -10.16
N MET A 182 0.21 3.83 -9.80
CA MET A 182 -1.05 3.13 -9.54
C MET A 182 -1.56 2.40 -10.79
N TRP A 183 -1.49 3.05 -11.95
CA TRP A 183 -1.90 2.43 -13.21
C TRP A 183 -0.96 1.31 -13.64
N PHE A 184 0.35 1.47 -13.46
CA PHE A 184 1.31 0.41 -13.74
C PHE A 184 1.05 -0.84 -12.87
N ILE A 185 0.80 -0.64 -11.56
CA ILE A 185 0.48 -1.75 -10.66
C ILE A 185 -0.88 -2.36 -11.03
N ALA A 186 -1.90 -1.55 -11.36
CA ALA A 186 -3.20 -2.06 -11.82
C ALA A 186 -3.07 -2.92 -13.07
N LEU A 187 -2.25 -2.49 -14.04
CA LEU A 187 -1.99 -3.25 -15.27
C LEU A 187 -1.29 -4.59 -14.98
N LYS A 188 -0.26 -4.56 -14.14
CA LYS A 188 0.44 -5.78 -13.71
C LYS A 188 -0.51 -6.76 -13.05
N LEU A 189 -1.34 -6.29 -12.12
CA LEU A 189 -2.35 -7.09 -11.43
C LEU A 189 -3.43 -7.63 -12.37
N ALA A 190 -3.86 -6.85 -13.36
CA ALA A 190 -4.83 -7.30 -14.34
C ALA A 190 -4.28 -8.45 -15.19
N VAL A 191 -3.01 -8.37 -15.62
CA VAL A 191 -2.33 -9.45 -16.36
C VAL A 191 -2.22 -10.71 -15.49
N GLU A 192 -1.80 -10.58 -14.25
CA GLU A 192 -1.72 -11.70 -13.30
C GLU A 192 -3.11 -12.32 -13.04
N GLY A 193 -4.14 -11.47 -12.89
CA GLY A 193 -5.52 -11.91 -12.70
C GLY A 193 -6.08 -12.69 -13.90
N VAL A 194 -5.79 -12.26 -15.12
CA VAL A 194 -6.17 -12.99 -16.34
C VAL A 194 -5.48 -14.35 -16.41
N ASN A 195 -4.17 -14.39 -16.16
CA ASN A 195 -3.39 -15.64 -16.18
C ASN A 195 -3.92 -16.65 -15.13
N HIS A 196 -4.28 -16.13 -13.95
CA HIS A 196 -4.85 -16.98 -12.90
C HIS A 196 -6.23 -17.55 -13.28
N LEU A 197 -7.10 -16.75 -13.90
CA LEU A 197 -8.40 -17.21 -14.39
C LEU A 197 -8.24 -18.27 -15.50
N GLN A 198 -7.31 -18.07 -16.44
CA GLN A 198 -7.04 -19.06 -17.50
C GLN A 198 -6.58 -20.41 -16.94
N GLY A 199 -5.75 -20.40 -15.89
CA GLY A 199 -5.34 -21.62 -15.19
C GLY A 199 -6.44 -22.34 -14.41
N LEU A 200 -7.57 -21.67 -14.12
CA LEU A 200 -8.75 -22.30 -13.48
C LEU A 200 -9.68 -23.00 -14.48
N PHE A 201 -9.59 -22.64 -15.76
CA PHE A 201 -10.45 -23.18 -16.82
C PHE A 201 -9.70 -24.14 -17.78
N SER A 202 -8.40 -24.30 -17.60
CA SER A 202 -7.54 -25.27 -18.31
C SER A 202 -7.35 -26.53 -17.46
#